data_163ac30ecf8f7d5efee598c94f6e90af
#
_entry.id   163ac30ecf8f7d5efee598c94f6e90af
#
_cell.length_a   1.000
_cell.length_b   1.000
_cell.length_c   1.000
_cell.angle_alpha   90.00
_cell.angle_beta   90.00
_cell.angle_gamma   90.00
#
_symmetry.space_group_name_H-M   'P 1'
#
loop_
_entity.id
_entity.type
_entity.pdbx_description
1 polymer ?
#
loop_
_entity_poly.entity_id
_entity_poly.type
_entity_poly.pdbx_seq_one_letter_code
_entity_poly.pdbx_strand_id
1 'polypeptide(L)'
;MKIIFLIFLCVSVFAQSKVPVNQSKAGCEPVAAKKQMKNNKIMTKEGEKNVLGTDLQIAGKSPLTGFYRDGFCSTGDLDAGVHVVAAVVTDKFLQYSKARGNDLITPYPAYGFPGLKAGDKWCLCAARWKEAYNAGVAPPVILEATHEKALEFVTIEQLRNVEKQ
;
A
#
# COMPACT_ATOMS: atom_id res chain seq x y z
N MET A 1 35.46 -52.01 38.92
CA MET A 1 35.99 -53.12 38.12
C MET A 1 36.60 -52.54 36.85
N LYS A 2 37.88 -52.74 36.66
CA LYS A 2 38.74 -52.29 35.56
C LYS A 2 38.39 -53.02 34.28
N ILE A 3 38.62 -52.40 33.10
CA ILE A 3 39.13 -52.95 31.84
C ILE A 3 39.15 -51.76 30.87
N ILE A 4 40.13 -51.10 30.48
CA ILE A 4 41.44 -51.16 29.79
C ILE A 4 41.34 -51.88 28.41
N PHE A 5 41.95 -51.20 27.42
CA PHE A 5 42.46 -51.61 26.09
C PHE A 5 41.53 -51.26 24.91
N LEU A 6 42.00 -50.78 23.78
CA LEU A 6 43.34 -50.73 23.14
C LEU A 6 43.36 -49.66 22.02
N ILE A 7 44.51 -49.13 21.85
CA ILE A 7 44.96 -48.20 20.82
C ILE A 7 45.07 -48.93 19.49
N PHE A 8 44.65 -48.32 18.37
CA PHE A 8 45.23 -48.61 17.09
C PHE A 8 45.60 -47.33 16.35
N LEU A 9 46.91 -47.11 16.31
CA LEU A 9 47.59 -46.16 15.43
C LEU A 9 47.56 -46.73 14.00
N CYS A 10 47.14 -45.92 13.03
CA CYS A 10 47.46 -46.18 11.64
C CYS A 10 48.02 -44.89 11.03
N VAL A 11 49.35 -44.87 10.96
CA VAL A 11 50.12 -43.89 10.24
C VAL A 11 50.12 -44.28 8.76
N SER A 12 49.71 -43.37 7.89
CA SER A 12 49.97 -43.49 6.46
C SER A 12 50.48 -42.16 5.94
N VAL A 13 51.75 -42.13 5.74
CA VAL A 13 52.51 -41.14 4.99
C VAL A 13 52.16 -41.30 3.51
N PHE A 14 51.79 -40.23 2.80
CA PHE A 14 52.21 -40.08 1.39
C PHE A 14 52.02 -38.65 0.87
N ALA A 15 53.19 -38.13 0.47
CA ALA A 15 53.50 -37.36 -0.74
C ALA A 15 52.95 -35.94 -0.85
N GLN A 16 53.87 -35.00 -0.63
CA GLN A 16 53.83 -33.63 -1.12
C GLN A 16 54.02 -33.61 -2.63
N SER A 17 53.04 -33.08 -3.35
CA SER A 17 53.23 -32.55 -4.69
C SER A 17 53.15 -31.02 -4.64
N LYS A 18 54.30 -30.40 -4.91
CA LYS A 18 54.44 -28.93 -5.08
C LYS A 18 53.78 -28.54 -6.39
N VAL A 19 52.77 -27.70 -6.34
CA VAL A 19 52.23 -26.98 -7.51
C VAL A 19 52.66 -25.51 -7.38
N PRO A 20 53.14 -24.88 -8.45
CA PRO A 20 53.71 -23.54 -8.38
C PRO A 20 52.60 -22.47 -8.18
N VAL A 21 52.87 -21.58 -7.24
CA VAL A 21 52.07 -20.37 -6.99
C VAL A 21 52.29 -19.40 -8.16
N ASN A 22 51.29 -19.23 -8.98
CA ASN A 22 51.22 -18.11 -9.91
C ASN A 22 50.53 -16.94 -9.20
N GLN A 23 51.31 -15.95 -8.79
CA GLN A 23 50.84 -14.69 -8.24
C GLN A 23 50.34 -13.82 -9.39
N SER A 24 49.05 -13.86 -9.69
CA SER A 24 48.36 -12.78 -10.39
C SER A 24 47.66 -11.91 -9.36
N LYS A 25 48.16 -10.69 -9.17
CA LYS A 25 47.50 -9.62 -8.44
C LYS A 25 46.21 -9.25 -9.18
N ALA A 26 45.09 -9.79 -8.76
CA ALA A 26 43.78 -9.27 -9.12
C ALA A 26 43.30 -8.41 -7.94
N GLY A 27 43.28 -7.08 -8.15
CA GLY A 27 42.74 -6.13 -7.20
C GLY A 27 41.25 -6.42 -6.96
N CYS A 28 40.90 -6.63 -5.70
CA CYS A 28 39.51 -6.57 -5.28
C CYS A 28 39.06 -5.11 -5.33
N GLU A 29 38.48 -4.69 -6.44
CA GLU A 29 37.66 -3.50 -6.41
C GLU A 29 36.31 -3.89 -5.73
N PRO A 30 35.85 -3.06 -4.77
CA PRO A 30 34.53 -3.31 -4.18
C PRO A 30 33.49 -3.07 -5.28
N VAL A 31 32.78 -4.14 -5.67
CA VAL A 31 31.61 -4.05 -6.51
C VAL A 31 30.57 -3.24 -5.73
N ALA A 32 30.50 -1.93 -6.03
CA ALA A 32 29.45 -1.07 -5.54
C ALA A 32 28.12 -1.71 -5.94
N ALA A 33 27.42 -2.27 -4.96
CA ALA A 33 26.07 -2.74 -5.12
C ALA A 33 25.23 -1.56 -5.62
N LYS A 34 25.01 -1.49 -6.92
CA LYS A 34 24.01 -0.60 -7.53
C LYS A 34 22.68 -1.05 -6.96
N LYS A 35 22.26 -0.35 -5.89
CA LYS A 35 20.89 -0.40 -5.37
C LYS A 35 19.99 -0.05 -6.54
N GLN A 36 19.40 -1.06 -7.17
CA GLN A 36 18.33 -0.86 -8.12
C GLN A 36 17.18 -0.21 -7.33
N MET A 37 17.13 1.11 -7.35
CA MET A 37 15.92 1.83 -7.03
C MET A 37 14.89 1.36 -8.06
N LYS A 38 14.00 0.45 -7.64
CA LYS A 38 12.77 0.18 -8.39
C LYS A 38 12.09 1.54 -8.51
N ASN A 39 12.13 2.13 -9.70
CA ASN A 39 11.32 3.28 -10.06
C ASN A 39 9.85 2.81 -9.97
N ASN A 40 9.30 2.87 -8.77
CA ASN A 40 7.88 2.70 -8.56
C ASN A 40 7.23 4.02 -9.01
N LYS A 41 7.07 4.17 -10.35
CA LYS A 41 6.43 5.34 -10.93
C LYS A 41 5.02 5.37 -10.36
N ILE A 42 4.79 6.30 -9.42
CA ILE A 42 3.46 6.56 -8.87
C ILE A 42 2.57 6.96 -10.04
N MET A 43 1.43 6.28 -10.19
CA MET A 43 0.47 6.63 -11.24
C MET A 43 -0.30 7.88 -10.81
N THR A 44 -0.26 8.90 -11.67
CA THR A 44 -0.97 10.16 -11.49
C THR A 44 -1.95 10.37 -12.65
N LYS A 45 -3.00 11.15 -12.41
CA LYS A 45 -3.97 11.55 -13.43
C LYS A 45 -3.68 13.00 -13.84
N GLU A 46 -3.25 13.15 -15.08
CA GLU A 46 -2.90 14.45 -15.64
C GLU A 46 -4.14 15.36 -15.70
N GLY A 47 -3.97 16.62 -15.30
CA GLY A 47 -5.02 17.63 -15.32
C GLY A 47 -5.95 17.63 -14.12
N GLU A 48 -5.89 16.62 -13.22
CA GLU A 48 -6.65 16.59 -11.97
C GLU A 48 -5.73 16.77 -10.76
N LYS A 49 -6.18 17.55 -9.77
CA LYS A 49 -5.41 17.85 -8.56
C LYS A 49 -5.99 17.17 -7.33
N ASN A 50 -5.09 16.82 -6.43
CA ASN A 50 -5.46 16.34 -5.09
C ASN A 50 -5.55 17.52 -4.09
N VAL A 51 -6.01 17.24 -2.89
CA VAL A 51 -6.18 18.24 -1.81
C VAL A 51 -4.88 18.92 -1.36
N LEU A 52 -3.72 18.45 -1.81
CA LEU A 52 -2.41 19.07 -1.56
C LEU A 52 -1.96 19.97 -2.73
N GLY A 53 -2.78 20.09 -3.81
CA GLY A 53 -2.47 20.86 -5.00
C GLY A 53 -1.49 20.20 -5.97
N THR A 54 -1.10 18.96 -5.73
CA THR A 54 -0.30 18.16 -6.67
C THR A 54 -1.18 17.29 -7.56
N ASP A 55 -0.60 16.59 -8.54
CA ASP A 55 -1.38 15.73 -9.43
C ASP A 55 -2.05 14.60 -8.65
N LEU A 56 -3.32 14.31 -9.01
CA LEU A 56 -4.10 13.28 -8.36
C LEU A 56 -3.45 11.91 -8.55
N GLN A 57 -3.14 11.23 -7.43
CA GLN A 57 -2.56 9.90 -7.44
C GLN A 57 -3.63 8.82 -7.41
N ILE A 58 -3.23 7.61 -7.84
CA ILE A 58 -4.10 6.45 -7.79
C ILE A 58 -4.40 6.06 -6.34
N ALA A 59 -5.67 5.82 -6.03
CA ALA A 59 -6.13 5.37 -4.72
C ALA A 59 -5.97 3.85 -4.56
N GLY A 60 -6.44 3.06 -5.54
CA GLY A 60 -6.34 1.61 -5.48
C GLY A 60 -6.89 0.88 -6.69
N LYS A 61 -6.37 -0.33 -6.92
CA LYS A 61 -6.80 -1.23 -8.01
C LYS A 61 -7.39 -2.56 -7.51
N SER A 62 -7.26 -2.85 -6.23
CA SER A 62 -7.76 -4.10 -5.64
C SER A 62 -8.32 -3.82 -4.23
N PRO A 63 -9.65 -3.71 -4.12
CA PRO A 63 -10.65 -3.66 -5.19
C PRO A 63 -10.49 -2.43 -6.08
N LEU A 64 -10.91 -2.53 -7.36
CA LEU A 64 -10.83 -1.42 -8.30
C LEU A 64 -11.82 -0.34 -7.90
N THR A 65 -11.32 0.81 -7.48
CA THR A 65 -12.10 1.92 -6.93
C THR A 65 -12.31 3.06 -7.92
N GLY A 66 -12.99 4.12 -7.46
CA GLY A 66 -13.35 5.30 -8.22
C GLY A 66 -14.73 5.20 -8.86
N PHE A 67 -15.35 6.36 -9.09
CA PHE A 67 -16.64 6.42 -9.80
C PHE A 67 -16.52 5.80 -11.20
N TYR A 68 -15.42 6.12 -11.90
CA TYR A 68 -15.14 5.60 -13.24
C TYR A 68 -14.46 4.21 -13.24
N ARG A 69 -14.23 3.60 -12.09
CA ARG A 69 -13.54 2.30 -11.96
C ARG A 69 -12.17 2.27 -12.64
N ASP A 70 -11.42 3.37 -12.55
CA ASP A 70 -10.07 3.52 -13.09
C ASP A 70 -8.98 3.52 -11.99
N GLY A 71 -9.40 3.46 -10.72
CA GLY A 71 -8.54 3.49 -9.55
C GLY A 71 -8.28 4.88 -8.98
N PHE A 72 -8.79 5.93 -9.62
CA PHE A 72 -8.69 7.31 -9.16
C PHE A 72 -9.99 7.78 -8.52
N CYS A 73 -9.89 8.65 -7.53
CA CYS A 73 -11.06 9.32 -6.92
C CYS A 73 -11.43 10.58 -7.73
N SER A 74 -11.54 10.40 -9.05
CA SER A 74 -11.98 11.43 -9.97
C SER A 74 -13.49 11.60 -9.92
N THR A 75 -13.97 12.78 -10.27
CA THR A 75 -15.39 13.11 -10.31
C THR A 75 -15.74 13.91 -11.57
N GLY A 76 -17.02 14.07 -11.85
CA GLY A 76 -17.54 14.84 -12.97
C GLY A 76 -19.07 14.94 -12.85
N ASP A 77 -19.71 15.50 -13.88
CA ASP A 77 -21.15 15.85 -13.86
C ASP A 77 -22.07 14.65 -13.61
N LEU A 78 -21.63 13.44 -13.93
CA LEU A 78 -22.41 12.22 -13.73
C LEU A 78 -22.28 11.66 -12.30
N ASP A 79 -21.25 12.10 -11.53
CA ASP A 79 -20.99 11.65 -10.17
C ASP A 79 -21.77 12.47 -9.14
N ALA A 80 -23.07 12.26 -9.05
CA ALA A 80 -23.93 12.95 -8.06
C ALA A 80 -23.50 12.72 -6.60
N GLY A 81 -22.75 11.64 -6.33
CA GLY A 81 -22.23 11.30 -5.01
C GLY A 81 -20.93 12.00 -4.65
N VAL A 82 -20.26 12.60 -5.62
CA VAL A 82 -18.92 13.23 -5.46
C VAL A 82 -17.96 12.29 -4.72
N HIS A 83 -17.59 11.18 -5.39
CA HIS A 83 -16.78 10.10 -4.80
C HIS A 83 -15.28 10.43 -4.84
N VAL A 84 -14.88 11.46 -4.10
CA VAL A 84 -13.57 12.12 -4.20
C VAL A 84 -12.62 11.85 -3.03
N VAL A 85 -13.09 11.24 -1.93
CA VAL A 85 -12.25 11.00 -0.74
C VAL A 85 -11.65 9.61 -0.81
N ALA A 86 -10.35 9.53 -1.07
CA ALA A 86 -9.60 8.28 -1.02
C ALA A 86 -9.35 7.88 0.44
N ALA A 87 -9.93 6.78 0.88
CA ALA A 87 -9.83 6.33 2.27
C ALA A 87 -9.41 4.86 2.36
N VAL A 88 -8.75 4.51 3.47
CA VAL A 88 -8.51 3.14 3.90
C VAL A 88 -9.64 2.76 4.85
N VAL A 89 -10.62 1.98 4.37
CA VAL A 89 -11.81 1.70 5.17
C VAL A 89 -11.49 0.84 6.39
N THR A 90 -12.22 1.08 7.47
CA THR A 90 -12.11 0.35 8.74
C THR A 90 -13.40 -0.39 9.04
N ASP A 91 -13.37 -1.45 9.85
CA ASP A 91 -14.58 -2.16 10.27
C ASP A 91 -15.57 -1.22 10.94
N LYS A 92 -15.06 -0.30 11.81
CA LYS A 92 -15.90 0.68 12.51
C LYS A 92 -16.65 1.58 11.53
N PHE A 93 -15.96 2.08 10.50
CA PHE A 93 -16.58 2.87 9.45
C PHE A 93 -17.59 2.06 8.62
N LEU A 94 -17.23 0.86 8.21
CA LEU A 94 -18.08 0.00 7.39
C LEU A 94 -19.41 -0.33 8.09
N GLN A 95 -19.36 -0.69 9.38
CA GLN A 95 -20.57 -0.95 10.18
C GLN A 95 -21.42 0.31 10.35
N TYR A 96 -20.79 1.46 10.61
CA TYR A 96 -21.49 2.74 10.69
C TYR A 96 -22.16 3.08 9.36
N SER A 97 -21.45 3.00 8.25
CA SER A 97 -21.95 3.30 6.91
C SER A 97 -23.16 2.43 6.56
N LYS A 98 -23.09 1.13 6.86
CA LYS A 98 -24.19 0.18 6.69
C LYS A 98 -25.39 0.57 7.53
N ALA A 99 -25.22 0.90 8.81
CA ALA A 99 -26.29 1.35 9.70
C ALA A 99 -26.95 2.67 9.23
N ARG A 100 -26.21 3.48 8.47
CA ARG A 100 -26.70 4.73 7.87
C ARG A 100 -27.25 4.54 6.44
N GLY A 101 -27.53 3.29 6.04
CA GLY A 101 -28.14 2.95 4.75
C GLY A 101 -27.18 2.92 3.55
N ASN A 102 -25.85 3.01 3.79
CA ASN A 102 -24.84 2.85 2.74
C ASN A 102 -24.04 1.57 3.01
N ASP A 103 -24.57 0.44 2.55
CA ASP A 103 -23.94 -0.88 2.73
C ASP A 103 -22.77 -1.05 1.76
N LEU A 104 -21.56 -0.91 2.28
CA LEU A 104 -20.31 -1.13 1.55
C LEU A 104 -19.71 -2.52 1.83
N ILE A 105 -20.33 -3.34 2.67
CA ILE A 105 -19.83 -4.67 3.06
C ILE A 105 -20.38 -5.75 2.13
N THR A 106 -21.68 -5.68 1.83
CA THR A 106 -22.34 -6.72 1.05
C THR A 106 -21.96 -6.65 -0.43
N PRO A 107 -21.44 -7.74 -1.03
CA PRO A 107 -21.15 -7.77 -2.45
C PRO A 107 -22.41 -7.53 -3.29
N TYR A 108 -22.27 -6.78 -4.39
CA TYR A 108 -23.33 -6.54 -5.36
C TYR A 108 -22.88 -6.85 -6.78
N PRO A 109 -22.90 -8.13 -7.19
CA PRO A 109 -22.33 -8.60 -8.45
C PRO A 109 -22.90 -7.92 -9.70
N ALA A 110 -24.20 -7.55 -9.67
CA ALA A 110 -24.83 -6.84 -10.79
C ALA A 110 -24.17 -5.50 -11.14
N TYR A 111 -23.47 -4.87 -10.18
CA TYR A 111 -22.70 -3.65 -10.38
C TYR A 111 -21.18 -3.90 -10.31
N GLY A 112 -20.73 -5.15 -10.36
CA GLY A 112 -19.31 -5.48 -10.23
C GLY A 112 -18.68 -5.06 -8.90
N PHE A 113 -19.50 -4.90 -7.85
CA PHE A 113 -19.04 -4.49 -6.53
C PHE A 113 -18.76 -5.71 -5.65
N PRO A 114 -17.50 -5.92 -5.23
CA PRO A 114 -17.11 -7.14 -4.50
C PRO A 114 -17.46 -7.11 -3.01
N GLY A 115 -17.96 -5.97 -2.48
CA GLY A 115 -17.97 -5.70 -1.04
C GLY A 115 -16.58 -5.29 -0.54
N LEU A 116 -16.53 -4.54 0.56
CA LEU A 116 -15.30 -4.04 1.16
C LEU A 116 -15.07 -4.68 2.53
N LYS A 117 -13.81 -4.79 2.89
CA LYS A 117 -13.32 -5.19 4.20
C LYS A 117 -12.32 -4.16 4.73
N ALA A 118 -12.06 -4.18 6.03
CA ALA A 118 -11.04 -3.32 6.63
C ALA A 118 -9.69 -3.44 5.90
N GLY A 119 -9.05 -2.31 5.66
CA GLY A 119 -7.80 -2.20 4.90
C GLY A 119 -7.98 -1.97 3.39
N ASP A 120 -9.18 -2.18 2.84
CA ASP A 120 -9.43 -1.85 1.44
C ASP A 120 -9.39 -0.33 1.21
N LYS A 121 -8.89 0.07 0.04
CA LYS A 121 -8.86 1.46 -0.39
C LYS A 121 -10.07 1.75 -1.25
N TRP A 122 -10.79 2.81 -0.92
CA TRP A 122 -12.02 3.14 -1.62
C TRP A 122 -12.22 4.65 -1.76
N CYS A 123 -12.77 5.07 -2.89
CA CYS A 123 -13.20 6.44 -3.11
C CYS A 123 -14.59 6.65 -2.50
N LEU A 124 -14.65 7.35 -1.39
CA LEU A 124 -15.87 7.62 -0.66
C LEU A 124 -16.55 8.89 -1.16
N CYS A 125 -17.88 8.90 -1.14
CA CYS A 125 -18.66 10.10 -1.26
C CYS A 125 -18.24 11.10 -0.17
N ALA A 126 -17.93 12.35 -0.55
CA ALA A 126 -17.43 13.37 0.38
C ALA A 126 -18.40 13.65 1.53
N ALA A 127 -19.71 13.71 1.25
CA ALA A 127 -20.72 13.92 2.28
C ALA A 127 -20.80 12.73 3.27
N ARG A 128 -20.64 11.49 2.80
CA ARG A 128 -20.64 10.29 3.66
C ARG A 128 -19.40 10.22 4.53
N TRP A 129 -18.24 10.61 4.01
CA TRP A 129 -17.03 10.72 4.82
C TRP A 129 -17.20 11.80 5.91
N LYS A 130 -17.76 12.97 5.55
CA LYS A 130 -18.07 14.05 6.49
C LYS A 130 -19.03 13.61 7.60
N GLU A 131 -20.08 12.87 7.25
CA GLU A 131 -21.03 12.30 8.21
C GLU A 131 -20.32 11.39 9.21
N ALA A 132 -19.44 10.51 8.73
CA ALA A 132 -18.64 9.62 9.56
C ALA A 132 -17.63 10.40 10.43
N TYR A 133 -17.05 11.48 9.90
CA TYR A 133 -16.15 12.37 10.65
C TYR A 133 -16.85 12.99 11.85
N ASN A 134 -18.03 13.54 11.63
CA ASN A 134 -18.84 14.13 12.70
C ASN A 134 -19.25 13.12 13.77
N ALA A 135 -19.34 11.84 13.40
CA ALA A 135 -19.64 10.73 14.31
C ALA A 135 -18.38 10.12 14.97
N GLY A 136 -17.17 10.63 14.69
CA GLY A 136 -15.92 10.11 15.23
C GLY A 136 -15.54 8.70 14.74
N VAL A 137 -15.97 8.35 13.53
CA VAL A 137 -15.77 7.02 12.93
C VAL A 137 -15.24 7.10 11.48
N ALA A 138 -14.82 8.29 11.01
CA ALA A 138 -14.27 8.43 9.67
C ALA A 138 -13.01 7.57 9.49
N PRO A 139 -12.87 6.90 8.32
CA PRO A 139 -11.67 6.14 8.03
C PRO A 139 -10.50 7.05 7.66
N PRO A 140 -9.24 6.62 7.87
CA PRO A 140 -8.04 7.33 7.43
C PRO A 140 -8.08 7.62 5.93
N VAL A 141 -7.55 8.78 5.54
CA VAL A 141 -7.53 9.23 4.15
C VAL A 141 -6.13 9.17 3.54
N ILE A 142 -6.08 9.07 2.21
CA ILE A 142 -4.86 9.18 1.40
C ILE A 142 -4.95 10.53 0.71
N LEU A 143 -4.27 11.55 1.25
CA LEU A 143 -4.39 12.95 0.79
C LEU A 143 -3.98 13.10 -0.67
N GLU A 144 -2.91 12.42 -1.09
CA GLU A 144 -2.40 12.47 -2.46
C GLU A 144 -3.37 11.86 -3.49
N ALA A 145 -4.27 10.99 -3.04
CA ALA A 145 -5.29 10.35 -3.88
C ALA A 145 -6.71 10.92 -3.65
N THR A 146 -6.86 11.88 -2.73
CA THR A 146 -8.12 12.59 -2.48
C THR A 146 -8.19 13.81 -3.38
N HIS A 147 -9.18 13.86 -4.25
CA HIS A 147 -9.35 14.93 -5.22
C HIS A 147 -9.65 16.28 -4.54
N GLU A 148 -9.17 17.39 -5.11
CA GLU A 148 -9.33 18.75 -4.56
C GLU A 148 -10.78 19.15 -4.29
N LYS A 149 -11.75 18.65 -5.06
CA LYS A 149 -13.20 18.86 -4.82
C LYS A 149 -13.68 18.38 -3.46
N ALA A 150 -12.94 17.54 -2.75
CA ALA A 150 -13.27 17.18 -1.37
C ALA A 150 -13.30 18.41 -0.45
N LEU A 151 -12.52 19.44 -0.77
CA LEU A 151 -12.44 20.68 0.02
C LEU A 151 -13.73 21.55 -0.04
N GLU A 152 -14.64 21.25 -0.96
CA GLU A 152 -15.98 21.85 -0.97
C GLU A 152 -16.87 21.33 0.17
N PHE A 153 -16.54 20.18 0.75
CA PHE A 153 -17.32 19.49 1.79
C PHE A 153 -16.61 19.49 3.15
N VAL A 154 -15.28 19.37 3.15
CA VAL A 154 -14.45 19.16 4.33
C VAL A 154 -13.22 20.05 4.27
N THR A 155 -12.64 20.41 5.42
CA THR A 155 -11.39 21.16 5.43
C THR A 155 -10.19 20.23 5.36
N ILE A 156 -9.05 20.77 4.92
CA ILE A 156 -7.79 20.01 4.88
C ILE A 156 -7.37 19.54 6.28
N GLU A 157 -7.66 20.32 7.32
CA GLU A 157 -7.40 19.98 8.72
C GLU A 157 -8.23 18.77 9.16
N GLN A 158 -9.49 18.68 8.74
CA GLN A 158 -10.35 17.52 9.04
C GLN A 158 -9.79 16.26 8.40
N LEU A 159 -9.33 16.32 7.14
CA LEU A 159 -8.71 15.20 6.45
C LEU A 159 -7.42 14.76 7.14
N ARG A 160 -6.54 15.71 7.50
CA ARG A 160 -5.26 15.44 8.18
C ARG A 160 -5.41 14.86 9.58
N ASN A 161 -6.47 15.24 10.30
CA ASN A 161 -6.70 14.74 11.66
C ASN A 161 -7.02 13.23 11.67
N VAL A 162 -7.50 12.66 10.59
CA VAL A 162 -7.83 11.23 10.47
C VAL A 162 -6.73 10.45 9.75
N GLU A 163 -5.84 11.11 8.98
CA GLU A 163 -4.68 10.48 8.36
C GLU A 163 -3.72 9.85 9.38
N LYS A 164 -3.67 10.41 10.59
CA LYS A 164 -2.68 10.09 11.63
C LYS A 164 -3.15 9.04 12.65
N GLN A 165 -4.33 8.49 12.50
CA GLN A 165 -4.84 7.43 13.37
C GLN A 165 -4.57 6.06 12.71
#